data_52b5cf9df531b7c9fcd891458fd901bc
#
_entry.id   52b5cf9df531b7c9fcd891458fd901bc
#
_cell.length_a   1.000
_cell.length_b   1.000
_cell.length_c   1.000
_cell.angle_alpha   90.00
_cell.angle_beta   90.00
_cell.angle_gamma   90.00
#
_symmetry.space_group_name_H-M   'P 1'
#
loop_
_entity.id
_entity.type
_entity.pdbx_description
1 polymer ?
#
loop_
_entity_poly.entity_id
_entity_poly.type
_entity_poly.pdbx_seq_one_letter_code
_entity_poly.pdbx_strand_id
1 'polypeptide(L)'
;MWAGANKANDDNARAGPSGMSFSQQRVVRSPTGAELNLFVRQADGRARAVVQINHGLAEHAARYARFADFLGSRGFDVYVHDHRGHGATKAPDAPLGRFAASDGPAKVIADVGAIHDLIAREQPNRPVILFGHSMGASVALNYLLRHSPRVHAAGIWNGNFSQGLLGQVALGILAWERMRLGSDVPSRLLPKLTFQAWGKAVPNHRTLFDWLSRDEAEVAKYIADPLCGWDASVSMWRDVVSMALNGGKDAGFAGIRRDLPISIVGGERDPASDYGKGITHLASRMRAMGFSNLVSKVYAGTRHESLNEVNRDIIMDDFAAWADKVLKA
;
A
#
# COMPACT_ATOMS: atom_id res chain seq x y z
N MET A 1 20.19 12.30 -50.37
CA MET A 1 18.78 11.94 -50.53
C MET A 1 18.46 10.81 -49.57
N TRP A 2 17.44 11.00 -48.84
CA TRP A 2 16.61 10.21 -47.93
C TRP A 2 16.88 10.44 -46.44
N ALA A 3 16.11 11.41 -45.95
CA ALA A 3 15.77 11.56 -44.55
C ALA A 3 14.63 10.57 -44.22
N GLY A 4 14.79 9.84 -43.11
CA GLY A 4 13.76 8.98 -42.54
C GLY A 4 13.61 9.33 -41.09
N ALA A 5 12.62 10.18 -40.77
CA ALA A 5 12.26 10.50 -39.38
C ALA A 5 11.55 9.30 -38.77
N ASN A 6 12.12 8.74 -37.69
CA ASN A 6 11.45 7.79 -36.82
C ASN A 6 10.51 8.56 -35.87
N LYS A 7 9.20 8.51 -36.18
CA LYS A 7 8.14 8.84 -35.21
C LYS A 7 8.07 7.69 -34.21
N ALA A 8 8.42 7.97 -32.96
CA ALA A 8 8.10 7.11 -31.84
C ALA A 8 6.57 7.10 -31.67
N ASN A 9 5.96 5.93 -31.85
CA ASN A 9 4.57 5.68 -31.51
C ASN A 9 4.45 5.51 -30.00
N ASP A 10 3.92 6.52 -29.34
CA ASP A 10 3.52 6.50 -27.94
C ASP A 10 2.01 6.24 -27.78
N ASP A 11 1.44 5.31 -28.53
CA ASP A 11 0.02 4.95 -28.43
C ASP A 11 -0.13 3.48 -28.03
N ASN A 12 0.01 3.19 -26.73
CA ASN A 12 -0.48 1.93 -26.17
C ASN A 12 -1.31 2.15 -24.89
N ALA A 13 -2.18 3.16 -24.90
CA ALA A 13 -3.24 3.29 -23.92
C ALA A 13 -4.38 2.33 -24.31
N ARG A 14 -4.42 1.15 -23.72
CA ARG A 14 -5.57 0.26 -23.84
C ARG A 14 -6.71 0.83 -23.01
N ALA A 15 -7.83 1.19 -23.63
CA ALA A 15 -9.09 1.39 -22.93
C ALA A 15 -9.44 0.08 -22.20
N GLY A 16 -9.62 0.14 -20.89
CA GLY A 16 -9.98 -1.00 -20.07
C GLY A 16 -11.36 -1.56 -20.47
N PRO A 17 -11.62 -2.85 -20.18
CA PRO A 17 -12.92 -3.46 -20.45
C PRO A 17 -14.03 -2.71 -19.70
N SER A 18 -15.18 -2.59 -20.33
CA SER A 18 -16.39 -1.93 -19.80
C SER A 18 -16.75 -2.48 -18.41
N GLY A 19 -16.58 -1.67 -17.38
CA GLY A 19 -16.86 -2.01 -15.98
C GLY A 19 -15.73 -1.69 -14.99
N MET A 20 -14.56 -1.24 -15.46
CA MET A 20 -13.44 -0.83 -14.59
C MET A 20 -13.31 0.69 -14.49
N SER A 21 -13.16 1.14 -13.29
CA SER A 21 -13.18 2.53 -12.86
C SER A 21 -11.92 3.34 -13.17
N PHE A 22 -10.87 2.72 -13.71
CA PHE A 22 -9.65 3.42 -14.10
C PHE A 22 -9.74 3.96 -15.53
N SER A 23 -9.41 5.22 -15.70
CA SER A 23 -9.41 5.88 -17.01
C SER A 23 -8.22 5.45 -17.89
N GLN A 24 -7.12 5.01 -17.28
CA GLN A 24 -5.90 4.61 -17.98
C GLN A 24 -5.22 3.45 -17.24
N GLN A 25 -4.62 2.56 -18.03
CA GLN A 25 -3.63 1.58 -17.57
C GLN A 25 -2.40 1.69 -18.47
N ARG A 26 -1.23 1.81 -17.87
CA ARG A 26 0.04 1.99 -18.60
C ARG A 26 1.24 1.46 -17.83
N VAL A 27 2.35 1.29 -18.53
CA VAL A 27 3.62 0.85 -17.94
C VAL A 27 4.52 2.05 -17.69
N VAL A 28 5.10 2.12 -16.50
CA VAL A 28 6.07 3.14 -16.11
C VAL A 28 7.40 2.49 -15.80
N ARG A 29 8.47 2.91 -16.48
CA ARG A 29 9.82 2.41 -16.20
C ARG A 29 10.38 3.09 -14.95
N SER A 30 10.79 2.27 -13.99
CA SER A 30 11.47 2.71 -12.78
C SER A 30 12.99 2.68 -12.96
N PRO A 31 13.74 3.57 -12.28
CA PRO A 31 15.20 3.50 -12.22
C PRO A 31 15.74 2.17 -11.67
N THR A 32 14.91 1.38 -11.01
CA THR A 32 15.25 0.05 -10.50
C THR A 32 15.25 -1.04 -11.58
N GLY A 33 14.89 -0.70 -12.82
CA GLY A 33 14.69 -1.63 -13.94
C GLY A 33 13.30 -2.30 -13.96
N ALA A 34 12.40 -1.94 -13.05
CA ALA A 34 11.03 -2.44 -13.08
C ALA A 34 10.18 -1.71 -14.13
N GLU A 35 9.29 -2.45 -14.78
CA GLU A 35 8.19 -1.97 -15.61
C GLU A 35 6.91 -2.01 -14.75
N LEU A 36 6.60 -0.88 -14.09
CA LEU A 36 5.50 -0.78 -13.15
C LEU A 36 4.18 -0.70 -13.90
N ASN A 37 3.24 -1.60 -13.63
CA ASN A 37 1.89 -1.53 -14.11
C ASN A 37 1.12 -0.49 -13.30
N LEU A 38 0.77 0.63 -13.93
CA LEU A 38 0.12 1.78 -13.31
C LEU A 38 -1.32 1.90 -13.80
N PHE A 39 -2.24 2.08 -12.87
CA PHE A 39 -3.61 2.49 -13.10
C PHE A 39 -3.81 3.94 -12.69
N VAL A 40 -4.54 4.69 -13.51
CA VAL A 40 -4.88 6.10 -13.23
C VAL A 40 -6.38 6.27 -13.33
N ARG A 41 -7.00 6.95 -12.34
CA ARG A 41 -8.35 7.47 -12.38
C ARG A 41 -8.27 9.00 -12.32
N GLN A 42 -8.62 9.65 -13.40
CA GLN A 42 -8.68 11.11 -13.44
C GLN A 42 -9.92 11.61 -12.69
N ALA A 43 -9.81 12.77 -12.06
CA ALA A 43 -10.93 13.44 -11.41
C ALA A 43 -12.04 13.78 -12.41
N ASP A 44 -13.28 13.79 -11.93
CA ASP A 44 -14.40 14.32 -12.70
C ASP A 44 -14.28 15.86 -12.71
N GLY A 45 -13.69 16.39 -13.79
CA GLY A 45 -13.35 17.80 -13.91
C GLY A 45 -11.92 18.16 -13.48
N ARG A 46 -11.71 19.38 -12.98
CA ARG A 46 -10.37 19.86 -12.59
C ARG A 46 -9.92 19.21 -11.29
N ALA A 47 -8.82 18.46 -11.34
CA ALA A 47 -8.23 17.85 -10.16
C ALA A 47 -7.80 18.90 -9.12
N ARG A 48 -8.08 18.65 -7.85
CA ARG A 48 -7.67 19.49 -6.70
C ARG A 48 -6.35 18.98 -6.09
N ALA A 49 -6.17 17.69 -6.08
CA ALA A 49 -4.99 17.02 -5.56
C ALA A 49 -4.86 15.63 -6.20
N VAL A 50 -3.76 14.96 -5.93
CA VAL A 50 -3.48 13.58 -6.34
C VAL A 50 -3.42 12.68 -5.13
N VAL A 51 -4.03 11.48 -5.22
CA VAL A 51 -3.84 10.40 -4.24
C VAL A 51 -2.98 9.31 -4.89
N GLN A 52 -1.78 9.11 -4.35
CA GLN A 52 -0.89 8.02 -4.74
C GLN A 52 -1.08 6.85 -3.78
N ILE A 53 -1.59 5.71 -4.29
CA ILE A 53 -1.96 4.55 -3.47
C ILE A 53 -0.89 3.46 -3.54
N ASN A 54 -0.56 2.88 -2.38
CA ASN A 54 0.30 1.72 -2.20
C ASN A 54 -0.53 0.57 -1.61
N HIS A 55 -0.68 -0.51 -2.36
CA HIS A 55 -1.50 -1.67 -2.01
C HIS A 55 -0.81 -2.62 -1.00
N GLY A 56 -1.55 -3.58 -0.45
CA GLY A 56 -1.10 -4.56 0.54
C GLY A 56 -0.31 -5.74 -0.06
N LEU A 57 0.09 -6.67 0.82
CA LEU A 57 0.77 -7.91 0.44
C LEU A 57 -0.21 -8.90 -0.17
N ALA A 58 0.21 -9.60 -1.22
CA ALA A 58 -0.56 -10.63 -1.92
C ALA A 58 -1.92 -10.12 -2.44
N GLU A 59 -1.93 -8.89 -2.93
CA GLU A 59 -3.00 -8.24 -3.67
C GLU A 59 -2.42 -7.37 -4.79
N HIS A 60 -3.24 -6.57 -5.48
CA HIS A 60 -2.78 -5.73 -6.59
C HIS A 60 -3.60 -4.43 -6.71
N ALA A 61 -3.09 -3.49 -7.51
CA ALA A 61 -3.61 -2.13 -7.66
C ALA A 61 -5.08 -2.06 -8.12
N ALA A 62 -5.54 -2.97 -8.99
CA ALA A 62 -6.90 -2.92 -9.52
C ALA A 62 -7.98 -3.12 -8.45
N ARG A 63 -7.66 -3.68 -7.29
CA ARG A 63 -8.59 -3.82 -6.16
C ARG A 63 -9.00 -2.48 -5.54
N TYR A 64 -8.26 -1.41 -5.83
CA TYR A 64 -8.56 -0.06 -5.36
C TYR A 64 -9.49 0.73 -6.30
N ALA A 65 -10.04 0.09 -7.34
CA ALA A 65 -10.91 0.71 -8.34
C ALA A 65 -12.09 1.48 -7.72
N ARG A 66 -12.83 0.86 -6.78
CA ARG A 66 -13.95 1.50 -6.07
C ARG A 66 -13.52 2.76 -5.32
N PHE A 67 -12.41 2.70 -4.60
CA PHE A 67 -11.89 3.86 -3.89
C PHE A 67 -11.37 4.94 -4.83
N ALA A 68 -10.76 4.54 -5.95
CA ALA A 68 -10.33 5.46 -6.99
C ALA A 68 -11.51 6.21 -7.64
N ASP A 69 -12.62 5.51 -7.93
CA ASP A 69 -13.85 6.14 -8.44
C ASP A 69 -14.45 7.12 -7.46
N PHE A 70 -14.57 6.69 -6.21
CA PHE A 70 -15.06 7.54 -5.15
C PHE A 70 -14.23 8.83 -5.00
N LEU A 71 -12.91 8.72 -5.07
CA LEU A 71 -12.00 9.88 -5.02
C LEU A 71 -12.10 10.74 -6.30
N GLY A 72 -12.18 10.09 -7.48
CA GLY A 72 -12.33 10.77 -8.76
C GLY A 72 -13.59 11.65 -8.78
N SER A 73 -14.72 11.14 -8.29
CA SER A 73 -15.97 11.91 -8.18
C SER A 73 -15.88 13.10 -7.21
N ARG A 74 -14.86 13.13 -6.35
CA ARG A 74 -14.59 14.22 -5.39
C ARG A 74 -13.44 15.14 -5.82
N GLY A 75 -12.97 15.01 -7.06
CA GLY A 75 -11.95 15.89 -7.64
C GLY A 75 -10.52 15.52 -7.28
N PHE A 76 -10.23 14.24 -7.04
CA PHE A 76 -8.87 13.72 -6.87
C PHE A 76 -8.47 12.89 -8.08
N ASP A 77 -7.29 13.14 -8.65
CA ASP A 77 -6.65 12.16 -9.52
C ASP A 77 -6.06 11.04 -8.64
N VAL A 78 -6.21 9.80 -9.07
CA VAL A 78 -5.70 8.65 -8.33
C VAL A 78 -4.70 7.90 -9.17
N TYR A 79 -3.53 7.64 -8.60
CA TYR A 79 -2.46 6.84 -9.20
C TYR A 79 -2.20 5.65 -8.28
N VAL A 80 -2.36 4.44 -8.80
CA VAL A 80 -2.06 3.21 -8.07
C VAL A 80 -1.31 2.24 -8.98
N HIS A 81 -0.15 1.77 -8.54
CA HIS A 81 0.66 0.82 -9.31
C HIS A 81 0.77 -0.51 -8.59
N ASP A 82 0.94 -1.57 -9.35
CA ASP A 82 1.34 -2.85 -8.78
C ASP A 82 2.79 -2.75 -8.30
N HIS A 83 3.03 -3.04 -7.04
CA HIS A 83 4.39 -3.13 -6.52
C HIS A 83 5.16 -4.24 -7.23
N ARG A 84 6.49 -4.12 -7.30
CA ARG A 84 7.35 -5.21 -7.81
C ARG A 84 7.04 -6.52 -7.09
N GLY A 85 7.02 -7.64 -7.83
CA GLY A 85 6.62 -8.94 -7.32
C GLY A 85 5.13 -9.09 -7.05
N HIS A 86 4.29 -8.19 -7.55
CA HIS A 86 2.83 -8.21 -7.45
C HIS A 86 2.17 -7.88 -8.79
N GLY A 87 0.92 -8.32 -8.96
CA GLY A 87 0.08 -7.96 -10.09
C GLY A 87 0.74 -8.19 -11.44
N ALA A 88 0.66 -7.21 -12.32
CA ALA A 88 1.24 -7.24 -13.67
C ALA A 88 2.58 -6.49 -13.80
N THR A 89 3.14 -5.94 -12.73
CA THR A 89 4.47 -5.32 -12.73
C THR A 89 5.54 -6.36 -13.04
N LYS A 90 6.44 -6.02 -13.96
CA LYS A 90 7.58 -6.85 -14.35
C LYS A 90 8.88 -6.25 -13.87
N ALA A 91 9.72 -7.05 -13.24
CA ALA A 91 11.09 -6.66 -12.92
C ALA A 91 12.00 -7.89 -13.09
N PRO A 92 13.21 -7.72 -13.64
CA PRO A 92 14.10 -8.85 -13.97
C PRO A 92 14.44 -9.73 -12.77
N ASP A 93 14.45 -9.14 -11.56
CA ASP A 93 14.83 -9.79 -10.31
C ASP A 93 13.67 -9.96 -9.32
N ALA A 94 12.43 -9.75 -9.77
CA ALA A 94 11.23 -9.77 -8.93
C ALA A 94 10.07 -10.57 -9.57
N PRO A 95 10.15 -11.90 -9.64
CA PRO A 95 8.99 -12.71 -9.96
C PRO A 95 7.89 -12.53 -8.90
N LEU A 96 6.69 -13.00 -9.18
CA LEU A 96 5.58 -12.97 -8.22
C LEU A 96 6.02 -13.51 -6.85
N GLY A 97 5.71 -12.76 -5.80
CA GLY A 97 6.06 -13.13 -4.43
C GLY A 97 7.48 -12.75 -3.98
N ARG A 98 8.21 -11.94 -4.79
CA ARG A 98 9.56 -11.47 -4.44
C ARG A 98 9.74 -10.00 -4.80
N PHE A 99 10.31 -9.19 -3.90
CA PHE A 99 10.61 -7.79 -4.23
C PHE A 99 11.87 -7.63 -5.07
N ALA A 100 12.94 -8.33 -4.76
CA ALA A 100 14.20 -8.23 -5.49
C ALA A 100 15.18 -9.35 -5.09
N ALA A 101 16.24 -9.51 -5.86
CA ALA A 101 17.40 -10.36 -5.52
C ALA A 101 18.17 -9.80 -4.31
N SER A 102 18.28 -8.46 -4.23
CA SER A 102 18.87 -7.72 -3.12
C SER A 102 18.18 -6.37 -2.95
N ASP A 103 18.25 -5.81 -1.74
CA ASP A 103 17.78 -4.46 -1.42
C ASP A 103 16.29 -4.22 -1.75
N GLY A 104 15.45 -5.25 -1.54
CA GLY A 104 14.03 -5.21 -1.84
C GLY A 104 13.31 -3.96 -1.31
N PRO A 105 13.44 -3.60 -0.02
CA PRO A 105 12.84 -2.39 0.53
C PRO A 105 13.29 -1.11 -0.17
N ALA A 106 14.58 -0.97 -0.49
CA ALA A 106 15.10 0.22 -1.16
C ALA A 106 14.53 0.34 -2.59
N LYS A 107 14.45 -0.78 -3.33
CA LYS A 107 13.89 -0.81 -4.68
C LYS A 107 12.39 -0.52 -4.70
N VAL A 108 11.61 -1.08 -3.77
CA VAL A 108 10.17 -0.76 -3.64
C VAL A 108 9.96 0.74 -3.37
N ILE A 109 10.75 1.34 -2.47
CA ILE A 109 10.68 2.77 -2.17
C ILE A 109 11.07 3.61 -3.40
N ALA A 110 12.08 3.19 -4.16
CA ALA A 110 12.48 3.87 -5.40
C ALA A 110 11.39 3.77 -6.48
N ASP A 111 10.68 2.64 -6.57
CA ASP A 111 9.54 2.47 -7.48
C ASP A 111 8.39 3.42 -7.11
N VAL A 112 8.07 3.56 -5.83
CA VAL A 112 7.11 4.58 -5.34
C VAL A 112 7.56 5.99 -5.74
N GLY A 113 8.86 6.26 -5.61
CA GLY A 113 9.48 7.52 -6.05
C GLY A 113 9.31 7.78 -7.55
N ALA A 114 9.49 6.75 -8.39
CA ALA A 114 9.31 6.86 -9.84
C ALA A 114 7.87 7.25 -10.22
N ILE A 115 6.87 6.68 -9.55
CA ILE A 115 5.47 7.10 -9.73
C ILE A 115 5.25 8.52 -9.21
N HIS A 116 5.85 8.89 -8.08
CA HIS A 116 5.76 10.24 -7.56
C HIS A 116 6.39 11.27 -8.51
N ASP A 117 7.53 10.94 -9.13
CA ASP A 117 8.18 11.77 -10.16
C ASP A 117 7.30 11.92 -11.41
N LEU A 118 6.61 10.87 -11.81
CA LEU A 118 5.64 10.92 -12.89
C LEU A 118 4.49 11.87 -12.55
N ILE A 119 3.90 11.73 -11.36
CA ILE A 119 2.84 12.62 -10.87
C ILE A 119 3.31 14.08 -10.89
N ALA A 120 4.51 14.37 -10.40
CA ALA A 120 5.06 15.73 -10.38
C ALA A 120 5.22 16.33 -11.80
N ARG A 121 5.53 15.51 -12.80
CA ARG A 121 5.61 15.95 -14.21
C ARG A 121 4.23 16.18 -14.85
N GLU A 122 3.29 15.27 -14.60
CA GLU A 122 1.94 15.32 -15.21
C GLU A 122 1.01 16.29 -14.51
N GLN A 123 1.19 16.47 -13.21
CA GLN A 123 0.38 17.31 -12.33
C GLN A 123 1.24 18.32 -11.57
N PRO A 124 1.93 19.23 -12.26
CA PRO A 124 2.82 20.19 -11.61
C PRO A 124 2.06 21.02 -10.58
N ASN A 125 2.69 21.19 -9.41
CA ASN A 125 2.15 21.97 -8.29
C ASN A 125 0.85 21.42 -7.66
N ARG A 126 0.44 20.19 -7.97
CA ARG A 126 -0.68 19.55 -7.29
C ARG A 126 -0.22 18.95 -5.96
N PRO A 127 -0.97 19.17 -4.87
CA PRO A 127 -0.73 18.47 -3.62
C PRO A 127 -0.83 16.95 -3.82
N VAL A 128 0.11 16.18 -3.28
CA VAL A 128 0.09 14.72 -3.33
C VAL A 128 -0.17 14.16 -1.94
N ILE A 129 -1.23 13.38 -1.82
CA ILE A 129 -1.56 12.58 -0.64
C ILE A 129 -1.01 11.16 -0.89
N LEU A 130 -0.03 10.76 -0.11
CA LEU A 130 0.50 9.40 -0.17
C LEU A 130 -0.35 8.48 0.72
N PHE A 131 -0.96 7.47 0.13
CA PHE A 131 -1.78 6.50 0.85
C PHE A 131 -1.14 5.11 0.81
N GLY A 132 -1.22 4.38 1.92
CA GLY A 132 -0.80 2.99 1.99
C GLY A 132 -1.68 2.17 2.91
N HIS A 133 -1.99 0.94 2.50
CA HIS A 133 -2.77 -0.04 3.23
C HIS A 133 -1.92 -1.26 3.56
N SER A 134 -1.94 -1.74 4.80
CA SER A 134 -1.24 -2.96 5.22
C SER A 134 0.26 -2.92 4.92
N MET A 135 0.80 -3.83 4.10
CA MET A 135 2.17 -3.73 3.57
C MET A 135 2.42 -2.37 2.91
N GLY A 136 1.45 -1.87 2.13
CA GLY A 136 1.53 -0.54 1.52
C GLY A 136 1.64 0.60 2.54
N ALA A 137 1.07 0.44 3.74
CA ALA A 137 1.28 1.37 4.84
C ALA A 137 2.75 1.36 5.30
N SER A 138 3.39 0.18 5.35
CA SER A 138 4.83 0.07 5.63
C SER A 138 5.67 0.70 4.52
N VAL A 139 5.30 0.51 3.26
CA VAL A 139 5.95 1.15 2.10
C VAL A 139 5.80 2.67 2.18
N ALA A 140 4.58 3.18 2.36
CA ALA A 140 4.30 4.61 2.44
C ALA A 140 5.05 5.27 3.62
N LEU A 141 5.05 4.66 4.80
CA LEU A 141 5.79 5.18 5.94
C LEU A 141 7.30 5.20 5.67
N ASN A 142 7.88 4.13 5.12
CA ASN A 142 9.31 4.11 4.78
C ASN A 142 9.67 5.11 3.68
N TYR A 143 8.75 5.42 2.75
CA TYR A 143 8.91 6.52 1.80
C TYR A 143 8.95 7.87 2.53
N LEU A 144 8.03 8.11 3.47
CA LEU A 144 8.00 9.34 4.28
C LEU A 144 9.27 9.54 5.11
N LEU A 145 9.83 8.49 5.71
CA LEU A 145 11.07 8.57 6.48
C LEU A 145 12.24 9.16 5.67
N ARG A 146 12.18 9.14 4.35
CA ARG A 146 13.24 9.58 3.43
C ARG A 146 12.85 10.77 2.55
N HIS A 147 11.56 10.93 2.24
CA HIS A 147 11.06 11.83 1.21
C HIS A 147 9.87 12.68 1.65
N SER A 148 9.68 12.90 2.96
CA SER A 148 8.53 13.63 3.50
C SER A 148 8.33 15.05 2.92
N PRO A 149 9.37 15.83 2.53
CA PRO A 149 9.16 17.14 1.92
C PRO A 149 8.41 17.10 0.59
N ARG A 150 8.37 15.95 -0.07
CA ARG A 150 7.67 15.76 -1.34
C ARG A 150 6.18 15.45 -1.18
N VAL A 151 5.75 15.14 0.03
CA VAL A 151 4.39 14.66 0.34
C VAL A 151 3.61 15.75 1.05
N HIS A 152 2.40 16.05 0.57
CA HIS A 152 1.54 17.06 1.18
C HIS A 152 0.82 16.50 2.42
N ALA A 153 0.36 15.26 2.36
CA ALA A 153 -0.26 14.53 3.47
C ALA A 153 -0.10 13.01 3.29
N ALA A 154 -0.35 12.23 4.34
CA ALA A 154 -0.24 10.77 4.26
C ALA A 154 -1.38 10.03 4.97
N GLY A 155 -1.85 8.94 4.35
CA GLY A 155 -2.73 7.93 4.96
C GLY A 155 -1.92 6.66 5.23
N ILE A 156 -1.80 6.25 6.50
CA ILE A 156 -1.08 5.05 6.95
C ILE A 156 -2.10 4.13 7.60
N TRP A 157 -2.69 3.23 6.78
CA TRP A 157 -3.86 2.48 7.18
C TRP A 157 -3.58 0.99 7.40
N ASN A 158 -4.19 0.41 8.44
CA ASN A 158 -4.14 -1.02 8.79
C ASN A 158 -2.70 -1.56 8.93
N GLY A 159 -1.74 -0.70 9.29
CA GLY A 159 -0.35 -1.07 9.55
C GLY A 159 -0.09 -1.36 11.02
N ASN A 160 0.94 -2.16 11.30
CA ASN A 160 1.46 -2.40 12.64
C ASN A 160 2.96 -2.10 12.67
N PHE A 161 3.35 -1.11 13.45
CA PHE A 161 4.73 -0.59 13.56
C PHE A 161 5.25 -0.71 14.98
N SER A 162 4.88 -1.77 15.68
CA SER A 162 5.43 -2.06 17.00
C SER A 162 6.88 -2.57 16.90
N GLN A 163 7.76 -2.14 17.80
CA GLN A 163 9.11 -2.72 17.94
C GLN A 163 9.10 -4.04 18.73
N GLY A 164 7.95 -4.71 18.81
CA GLY A 164 7.75 -5.88 19.64
C GLY A 164 8.67 -7.05 19.31
N LEU A 165 8.85 -7.92 20.31
CA LEU A 165 9.63 -9.16 20.20
C LEU A 165 9.17 -10.03 19.03
N LEU A 166 7.89 -10.00 18.68
CA LEU A 166 7.32 -10.80 17.57
C LEU A 166 7.97 -10.51 16.22
N GLY A 167 8.29 -9.24 15.92
CA GLY A 167 8.99 -8.89 14.69
C GLY A 167 10.42 -9.44 14.64
N GLN A 168 11.13 -9.44 15.77
CA GLN A 168 12.48 -10.03 15.88
C GLN A 168 12.44 -11.55 15.76
N VAL A 169 11.45 -12.19 16.39
CA VAL A 169 11.22 -13.64 16.26
C VAL A 169 10.90 -14.00 14.81
N ALA A 170 10.05 -13.22 14.13
CA ALA A 170 9.76 -13.44 12.71
C ALA A 170 11.02 -13.36 11.85
N LEU A 171 11.91 -12.38 12.08
CA LEU A 171 13.19 -12.30 11.36
C LEU A 171 14.10 -13.51 11.66
N GLY A 172 14.11 -14.03 12.89
CA GLY A 172 14.85 -15.25 13.26
C GLY A 172 14.33 -16.48 12.51
N ILE A 173 13.00 -16.64 12.45
CA ILE A 173 12.34 -17.72 11.69
C ILE A 173 12.71 -17.61 10.21
N LEU A 174 12.61 -16.43 9.62
CA LEU A 174 12.94 -16.18 8.21
C LEU A 174 14.43 -16.39 7.91
N ALA A 175 15.32 -16.06 8.85
CA ALA A 175 16.74 -16.37 8.71
C ALA A 175 16.99 -17.89 8.67
N TRP A 176 16.31 -18.64 9.53
CA TRP A 176 16.38 -20.09 9.55
C TRP A 176 15.78 -20.72 8.28
N GLU A 177 14.59 -20.26 7.81
CA GLU A 177 14.01 -20.74 6.55
C GLU A 177 14.94 -20.45 5.36
N ARG A 178 15.52 -19.24 5.31
CA ARG A 178 16.48 -18.87 4.27
C ARG A 178 17.68 -19.80 4.19
N MET A 179 18.23 -20.19 5.34
CA MET A 179 19.36 -21.12 5.42
C MET A 179 18.97 -22.52 4.91
N ARG A 180 17.73 -22.96 5.20
CA ARG A 180 17.28 -24.32 4.86
C ARG A 180 16.65 -24.44 3.48
N LEU A 181 15.93 -23.44 3.01
CA LEU A 181 15.07 -23.48 1.84
C LEU A 181 15.57 -22.58 0.72
N GLY A 182 16.37 -21.56 1.05
CA GLY A 182 16.72 -20.46 0.15
C GLY A 182 15.86 -19.22 0.36
N SER A 183 16.19 -18.14 -0.35
CA SER A 183 15.52 -16.84 -0.21
C SER A 183 14.28 -16.71 -1.10
N ASP A 184 14.23 -17.42 -2.20
CA ASP A 184 13.33 -17.19 -3.33
C ASP A 184 12.14 -18.13 -3.39
N VAL A 185 12.02 -19.00 -2.39
CA VAL A 185 10.92 -19.93 -2.24
C VAL A 185 9.87 -19.37 -1.29
N PRO A 186 8.58 -19.75 -1.42
CA PRO A 186 7.54 -19.38 -0.48
C PRO A 186 7.90 -19.78 0.95
N SER A 187 7.70 -18.86 1.90
CA SER A 187 7.83 -19.17 3.32
C SER A 187 6.79 -20.22 3.73
N ARG A 188 7.20 -21.20 4.50
CA ARG A 188 6.30 -22.26 5.00
C ARG A 188 5.70 -21.93 6.37
N LEU A 189 6.37 -21.07 7.13
CA LEU A 189 5.99 -20.76 8.52
C LEU A 189 5.24 -19.43 8.62
N LEU A 190 5.69 -18.37 7.94
CA LEU A 190 5.08 -17.04 8.08
C LEU A 190 3.59 -17.02 7.71
N PRO A 191 3.11 -17.63 6.61
CA PRO A 191 1.68 -17.68 6.32
C PRO A 191 0.87 -18.38 7.42
N LYS A 192 1.45 -19.42 8.07
CA LYS A 192 0.79 -20.12 9.19
C LYS A 192 0.68 -19.25 10.45
N LEU A 193 1.73 -18.47 10.73
CA LEU A 193 1.84 -17.61 11.90
C LEU A 193 1.13 -16.24 11.71
N THR A 194 0.74 -15.92 10.49
CA THR A 194 0.09 -14.67 10.13
C THR A 194 -1.28 -14.95 9.49
N PHE A 195 -1.40 -14.97 8.19
CA PHE A 195 -2.66 -15.06 7.44
C PHE A 195 -3.58 -16.19 7.91
N GLN A 196 -3.03 -17.41 8.08
CA GLN A 196 -3.82 -18.54 8.55
C GLN A 196 -4.21 -18.41 10.02
N ALA A 197 -3.30 -17.90 10.87
CA ALA A 197 -3.61 -17.65 12.28
C ALA A 197 -4.68 -16.55 12.42
N TRP A 198 -4.58 -15.48 11.64
CA TRP A 198 -5.57 -14.40 11.60
C TRP A 198 -6.94 -14.88 11.12
N GLY A 199 -6.96 -15.72 10.07
CA GLY A 199 -8.20 -16.34 9.60
C GLY A 199 -8.87 -17.18 10.68
N LYS A 200 -8.10 -18.04 11.35
CA LYS A 200 -8.59 -18.89 12.45
C LYS A 200 -9.03 -18.10 13.68
N ALA A 201 -8.49 -16.89 13.90
CA ALA A 201 -8.86 -16.03 15.02
C ALA A 201 -10.24 -15.36 14.82
N VAL A 202 -10.80 -15.38 13.60
CA VAL A 202 -12.14 -14.86 13.35
C VAL A 202 -13.18 -15.89 13.82
N PRO A 203 -14.04 -15.53 14.78
CA PRO A 203 -15.11 -16.44 15.24
C PRO A 203 -16.02 -16.86 14.06
N ASN A 204 -16.32 -18.15 13.98
CA ASN A 204 -17.17 -18.74 12.94
C ASN A 204 -16.71 -18.43 11.50
N HIS A 205 -15.39 -18.32 11.28
CA HIS A 205 -14.84 -18.09 9.96
C HIS A 205 -15.24 -19.21 8.99
N ARG A 206 -15.56 -18.83 7.77
CA ARG A 206 -15.91 -19.74 6.66
C ARG A 206 -14.68 -20.08 5.84
N THR A 207 -13.77 -19.10 5.73
CA THR A 207 -12.51 -19.20 4.99
C THR A 207 -11.35 -18.67 5.83
N LEU A 208 -10.11 -19.02 5.45
CA LEU A 208 -8.92 -18.47 6.09
C LEU A 208 -8.66 -16.99 5.73
N PHE A 209 -9.49 -16.40 4.86
CA PHE A 209 -9.38 -15.00 4.45
C PHE A 209 -10.47 -14.11 5.05
N ASP A 210 -11.34 -14.65 5.89
CA ASP A 210 -12.41 -13.86 6.51
C ASP A 210 -11.89 -12.71 7.40
N TRP A 211 -10.64 -12.77 7.83
CA TRP A 211 -10.01 -11.67 8.56
C TRP A 211 -9.84 -10.38 7.75
N LEU A 212 -9.95 -10.47 6.41
CA LEU A 212 -9.86 -9.31 5.52
C LEU A 212 -11.09 -8.40 5.65
N SER A 213 -12.31 -8.97 5.60
CA SER A 213 -13.54 -8.20 5.61
C SER A 213 -14.72 -9.03 6.16
N ARG A 214 -15.74 -8.33 6.67
CA ARG A 214 -17.06 -8.91 6.97
C ARG A 214 -17.93 -9.03 5.71
N ASP A 215 -17.59 -8.31 4.64
CA ASP A 215 -18.28 -8.44 3.36
C ASP A 215 -17.83 -9.72 2.66
N GLU A 216 -18.71 -10.72 2.70
CA GLU A 216 -18.46 -12.06 2.17
C GLU A 216 -18.17 -12.05 0.66
N ALA A 217 -18.80 -11.13 -0.08
CA ALA A 217 -18.60 -10.99 -1.51
C ALA A 217 -17.19 -10.45 -1.82
N GLU A 218 -16.67 -9.54 -1.00
CA GLU A 218 -15.30 -9.03 -1.16
C GLU A 218 -14.26 -10.11 -0.82
N VAL A 219 -14.50 -10.91 0.22
CA VAL A 219 -13.65 -12.07 0.55
C VAL A 219 -13.66 -13.09 -0.60
N ALA A 220 -14.84 -13.39 -1.15
CA ALA A 220 -14.96 -14.31 -2.28
C ALA A 220 -14.23 -13.80 -3.53
N LYS A 221 -14.29 -12.51 -3.84
CA LYS A 221 -13.52 -11.88 -4.93
C LYS A 221 -12.02 -12.04 -4.72
N TYR A 222 -11.53 -11.81 -3.48
CA TYR A 222 -10.12 -12.00 -3.15
C TYR A 222 -9.65 -13.45 -3.38
N ILE A 223 -10.45 -14.42 -2.95
CA ILE A 223 -10.14 -15.86 -3.11
C ILE A 223 -10.16 -16.29 -4.58
N ALA A 224 -11.08 -15.74 -5.38
CA ALA A 224 -11.22 -16.07 -6.79
C ALA A 224 -10.16 -15.41 -7.69
N ASP A 225 -9.45 -14.40 -7.19
CA ASP A 225 -8.46 -13.66 -7.97
C ASP A 225 -7.08 -14.36 -7.92
N PRO A 226 -6.55 -14.85 -9.06
CA PRO A 226 -5.26 -15.53 -9.09
C PRO A 226 -4.06 -14.63 -8.76
N LEU A 227 -4.25 -13.30 -8.75
CA LEU A 227 -3.24 -12.33 -8.36
C LEU A 227 -3.30 -12.00 -6.86
N CYS A 228 -4.21 -12.64 -6.11
CA CYS A 228 -4.39 -12.46 -4.67
C CYS A 228 -4.10 -13.76 -3.90
N GLY A 229 -3.79 -13.62 -2.62
CA GLY A 229 -3.71 -14.76 -1.69
C GLY A 229 -2.56 -15.75 -1.90
N TRP A 230 -1.61 -15.46 -2.76
CA TRP A 230 -0.43 -16.28 -2.98
C TRP A 230 0.59 -16.16 -1.82
N ASP A 231 1.42 -17.17 -1.65
CA ASP A 231 2.44 -17.22 -0.60
C ASP A 231 3.69 -16.42 -0.99
N ALA A 232 4.02 -15.40 -0.21
CA ALA A 232 5.22 -14.60 -0.38
C ALA A 232 6.49 -15.40 -0.06
N SER A 233 7.57 -15.13 -0.80
CA SER A 233 8.88 -15.72 -0.57
C SER A 233 9.46 -15.38 0.80
N VAL A 234 10.41 -16.17 1.26
CA VAL A 234 11.17 -15.90 2.49
C VAL A 234 11.81 -14.52 2.44
N SER A 235 12.36 -14.10 1.27
CA SER A 235 12.95 -12.76 1.11
C SER A 235 11.91 -11.66 1.18
N MET A 236 10.74 -11.81 0.54
CA MET A 236 9.69 -10.80 0.59
C MET A 236 9.15 -10.62 2.01
N TRP A 237 8.88 -11.70 2.73
CA TRP A 237 8.46 -11.62 4.13
C TRP A 237 9.48 -10.89 5.00
N ARG A 238 10.77 -11.19 4.82
CA ARG A 238 11.86 -10.52 5.52
C ARG A 238 11.88 -9.02 5.24
N ASP A 239 11.68 -8.63 3.99
CA ASP A 239 11.63 -7.23 3.58
C ASP A 239 10.43 -6.50 4.18
N VAL A 240 9.24 -7.11 4.16
CA VAL A 240 8.01 -6.57 4.77
C VAL A 240 8.17 -6.38 6.28
N VAL A 241 8.65 -7.42 7.00
CA VAL A 241 8.90 -7.33 8.44
C VAL A 241 9.94 -6.26 8.76
N SER A 242 11.00 -6.16 7.95
CA SER A 242 12.05 -5.14 8.13
C SER A 242 11.51 -3.72 7.95
N MET A 243 10.63 -3.49 6.95
CA MET A 243 9.97 -2.19 6.76
C MET A 243 9.03 -1.84 7.94
N ALA A 244 8.28 -2.80 8.46
CA ALA A 244 7.43 -2.59 9.63
C ALA A 244 8.27 -2.23 10.87
N LEU A 245 9.37 -2.94 11.12
CA LEU A 245 10.30 -2.65 12.22
C LEU A 245 11.00 -1.29 12.07
N ASN A 246 11.32 -0.86 10.83
CA ASN A 246 11.87 0.47 10.59
C ASN A 246 10.86 1.57 10.94
N GLY A 247 9.58 1.39 10.61
CA GLY A 247 8.50 2.27 11.06
C GLY A 247 8.29 2.26 12.58
N GLY A 248 8.83 1.26 13.28
CA GLY A 248 8.87 1.20 14.73
C GLY A 248 9.96 2.06 15.40
N LYS A 249 10.98 2.52 14.66
CA LYS A 249 12.16 3.23 15.22
C LYS A 249 11.95 4.74 15.22
N ASP A 250 11.87 5.37 16.40
CA ASP A 250 11.61 6.81 16.52
C ASP A 250 12.67 7.68 15.84
N ALA A 251 13.94 7.29 15.86
CA ALA A 251 15.02 8.02 15.21
C ALA A 251 14.80 8.22 13.70
N GLY A 252 14.10 7.28 13.04
CA GLY A 252 13.77 7.39 11.62
C GLY A 252 12.83 8.56 11.28
N PHE A 253 12.04 9.02 12.26
CA PHE A 253 11.07 10.10 12.07
C PHE A 253 11.67 11.51 12.12
N ALA A 254 12.98 11.64 12.40
CA ALA A 254 13.63 12.94 12.56
C ALA A 254 13.48 13.83 11.30
N GLY A 255 13.51 13.24 10.11
CA GLY A 255 13.38 13.94 8.83
C GLY A 255 11.95 14.30 8.42
N ILE A 256 10.92 13.85 9.15
CA ILE A 256 9.53 14.18 8.83
C ILE A 256 9.13 15.49 9.51
N ARG A 257 8.60 16.45 8.74
CA ARG A 257 8.09 17.68 9.32
C ARG A 257 6.93 17.41 10.28
N ARG A 258 6.91 18.09 11.43
CA ARG A 258 6.01 17.79 12.56
C ARG A 258 4.55 18.21 12.32
N ASP A 259 4.32 19.10 11.39
CA ASP A 259 3.01 19.57 10.95
C ASP A 259 2.42 18.80 9.77
N LEU A 260 3.13 17.79 9.22
CA LEU A 260 2.63 16.96 8.14
C LEU A 260 1.30 16.32 8.53
N PRO A 261 0.22 16.56 7.75
CA PRO A 261 -1.07 15.92 8.02
C PRO A 261 -0.98 14.41 7.79
N ILE A 262 -1.30 13.63 8.82
CA ILE A 262 -1.26 12.17 8.74
C ILE A 262 -2.55 11.57 9.29
N SER A 263 -3.18 10.70 8.49
CA SER A 263 -4.33 9.88 8.85
C SER A 263 -3.86 8.45 9.16
N ILE A 264 -4.11 7.98 10.39
CA ILE A 264 -3.72 6.64 10.86
C ILE A 264 -5.01 5.89 11.22
N VAL A 265 -5.36 4.89 10.43
CA VAL A 265 -6.67 4.22 10.51
C VAL A 265 -6.50 2.70 10.54
N GLY A 266 -7.42 2.03 11.22
CA GLY A 266 -7.53 0.56 11.21
C GLY A 266 -8.85 0.08 11.77
N GLY A 267 -9.01 -1.24 11.79
CA GLY A 267 -10.19 -1.91 12.28
C GLY A 267 -10.03 -2.43 13.71
N GLU A 268 -11.08 -2.36 14.51
CA GLU A 268 -11.14 -2.93 15.86
C GLU A 268 -11.02 -4.47 15.85
N ARG A 269 -11.44 -5.12 14.75
CA ARG A 269 -11.38 -6.56 14.58
C ARG A 269 -10.30 -7.00 13.56
N ASP A 270 -9.32 -6.15 13.32
CA ASP A 270 -8.18 -6.44 12.46
C ASP A 270 -7.06 -7.14 13.26
N PRO A 271 -6.87 -8.46 13.11
CA PRO A 271 -5.81 -9.16 13.84
C PRO A 271 -4.40 -8.78 13.38
N ALA A 272 -4.22 -8.30 12.14
CA ALA A 272 -2.92 -7.87 11.64
C ALA A 272 -2.42 -6.59 12.32
N SER A 273 -3.32 -5.69 12.70
CA SER A 273 -3.01 -4.48 13.46
C SER A 273 -3.13 -4.66 14.99
N ASP A 274 -3.11 -5.90 15.47
CA ASP A 274 -3.37 -6.25 16.88
C ASP A 274 -4.68 -5.63 17.40
N TYR A 275 -5.76 -5.86 16.63
CA TYR A 275 -7.10 -5.37 16.98
C TYR A 275 -7.15 -3.86 17.21
N GLY A 276 -6.49 -3.11 16.31
CA GLY A 276 -6.41 -1.65 16.34
C GLY A 276 -5.38 -1.07 17.32
N LYS A 277 -4.73 -1.89 18.15
CA LYS A 277 -3.68 -1.40 19.07
C LYS A 277 -2.47 -0.84 18.34
N GLY A 278 -2.08 -1.44 17.19
CA GLY A 278 -1.01 -0.92 16.34
C GLY A 278 -1.28 0.50 15.84
N ILE A 279 -2.54 0.83 15.55
CA ILE A 279 -3.00 2.15 15.13
C ILE A 279 -2.84 3.17 16.25
N THR A 280 -3.39 2.87 17.42
CA THR A 280 -3.32 3.76 18.60
C THR A 280 -1.89 3.92 19.09
N HIS A 281 -1.08 2.86 19.04
CA HIS A 281 0.33 2.89 19.41
C HIS A 281 1.14 3.83 18.48
N LEU A 282 1.03 3.68 17.15
CA LEU A 282 1.72 4.57 16.21
C LEU A 282 1.30 6.02 16.43
N ALA A 283 0.00 6.30 16.54
CA ALA A 283 -0.51 7.65 16.74
C ALA A 283 0.00 8.27 18.06
N SER A 284 0.02 7.51 19.15
CA SER A 284 0.53 7.96 20.45
C SER A 284 2.03 8.25 20.40
N ARG A 285 2.82 7.37 19.77
CA ARG A 285 4.27 7.59 19.56
C ARG A 285 4.53 8.86 18.74
N MET A 286 3.81 9.05 17.64
CA MET A 286 4.00 10.24 16.79
C MET A 286 3.63 11.52 17.54
N ARG A 287 2.54 11.52 18.34
CA ARG A 287 2.22 12.67 19.20
C ARG A 287 3.32 12.95 20.22
N ALA A 288 3.88 11.91 20.85
CA ALA A 288 5.01 12.06 21.77
C ALA A 288 6.27 12.63 21.09
N MET A 289 6.46 12.35 19.78
CA MET A 289 7.52 12.95 18.96
C MET A 289 7.21 14.37 18.46
N GLY A 290 6.07 14.96 18.86
CA GLY A 290 5.69 16.35 18.52
C GLY A 290 4.94 16.51 17.20
N PHE A 291 4.39 15.44 16.59
CA PHE A 291 3.52 15.57 15.44
C PHE A 291 2.18 16.19 15.85
N SER A 292 1.84 17.33 15.26
CA SER A 292 0.68 18.14 15.65
C SER A 292 -0.57 17.90 14.80
N ASN A 293 -0.42 17.42 13.56
CA ASN A 293 -1.53 17.28 12.61
C ASN A 293 -1.84 15.79 12.34
N LEU A 294 -2.26 15.07 13.40
CA LEU A 294 -2.58 13.66 13.34
C LEU A 294 -4.07 13.41 13.55
N VAL A 295 -4.68 12.67 12.63
CA VAL A 295 -5.98 12.03 12.82
C VAL A 295 -5.75 10.54 13.01
N SER A 296 -6.30 9.94 14.08
CA SER A 296 -6.28 8.50 14.26
C SER A 296 -7.66 7.99 14.59
N LYS A 297 -8.08 6.89 13.93
CA LYS A 297 -9.39 6.29 14.12
C LYS A 297 -9.32 4.77 14.01
N VAL A 298 -9.92 4.08 14.98
CA VAL A 298 -10.16 2.63 14.94
C VAL A 298 -11.67 2.45 14.75
N TYR A 299 -12.06 1.87 13.62
CA TYR A 299 -13.48 1.66 13.31
C TYR A 299 -14.02 0.40 13.98
N ALA A 300 -15.11 0.57 14.73
CA ALA A 300 -15.76 -0.53 15.43
C ALA A 300 -16.23 -1.64 14.47
N GLY A 301 -15.99 -2.89 14.86
CA GLY A 301 -16.35 -4.07 14.11
C GLY A 301 -15.60 -4.29 12.80
N THR A 302 -14.84 -3.33 12.29
CA THR A 302 -14.11 -3.36 11.02
C THR A 302 -12.91 -4.32 11.10
N ARG A 303 -12.72 -5.12 10.06
CA ARG A 303 -11.57 -6.00 9.89
C ARG A 303 -10.43 -5.31 9.13
N HIS A 304 -9.56 -6.06 8.45
CA HIS A 304 -8.32 -5.56 7.88
C HIS A 304 -8.50 -4.65 6.65
N GLU A 305 -9.38 -5.00 5.73
CA GLU A 305 -9.58 -4.24 4.48
C GLU A 305 -10.66 -3.16 4.66
N SER A 306 -10.33 -2.08 5.37
CA SER A 306 -11.27 -1.00 5.69
C SER A 306 -12.02 -0.44 4.47
N LEU A 307 -11.39 -0.41 3.29
CA LEU A 307 -11.98 0.07 2.03
C LEU A 307 -12.88 -0.96 1.32
N ASN A 308 -12.87 -2.21 1.78
CA ASN A 308 -13.69 -3.32 1.27
C ASN A 308 -14.64 -3.88 2.33
N GLU A 309 -14.84 -3.17 3.43
CA GLU A 309 -15.70 -3.56 4.53
C GLU A 309 -17.17 -3.19 4.29
N VAL A 310 -18.08 -3.74 5.08
CA VAL A 310 -19.53 -3.43 5.01
C VAL A 310 -19.83 -1.96 5.33
N ASN A 311 -18.97 -1.29 6.07
CA ASN A 311 -19.04 0.15 6.41
C ASN A 311 -18.05 1.02 5.62
N ARG A 312 -17.57 0.54 4.48
CA ARG A 312 -16.58 1.23 3.62
C ARG A 312 -16.98 2.64 3.22
N ASP A 313 -18.27 2.89 2.98
CA ASP A 313 -18.73 4.19 2.52
C ASP A 313 -18.47 5.28 3.58
N ILE A 314 -18.75 4.98 4.86
CA ILE A 314 -18.42 5.88 5.98
C ILE A 314 -16.91 6.10 6.07
N ILE A 315 -16.12 5.05 5.86
CA ILE A 315 -14.66 5.11 5.96
C ILE A 315 -14.07 5.95 4.81
N MET A 316 -14.59 5.78 3.60
CA MET A 316 -14.19 6.57 2.44
C MET A 316 -14.62 8.04 2.57
N ASP A 317 -15.82 8.32 3.08
CA ASP A 317 -16.30 9.68 3.37
C ASP A 317 -15.43 10.38 4.44
N ASP A 318 -15.06 9.68 5.50
CA ASP A 318 -14.14 10.20 6.53
C ASP A 318 -12.75 10.54 5.93
N PHE A 319 -12.23 9.71 5.01
CA PHE A 319 -10.99 10.01 4.28
C PHE A 319 -11.14 11.27 3.44
N ALA A 320 -12.22 11.39 2.67
CA ALA A 320 -12.45 12.56 1.82
C ALA A 320 -12.61 13.83 2.66
N ALA A 321 -13.34 13.78 3.76
CA ALA A 321 -13.50 14.89 4.68
C ALA A 321 -12.17 15.33 5.33
N TRP A 322 -11.30 14.37 5.67
CA TRP A 322 -9.95 14.65 6.13
C TRP A 322 -9.10 15.29 5.03
N ALA A 323 -9.11 14.73 3.83
CA ALA A 323 -8.37 15.27 2.68
C ALA A 323 -8.81 16.70 2.33
N ASP A 324 -10.12 16.99 2.40
CA ASP A 324 -10.66 18.33 2.21
C ASP A 324 -10.15 19.35 3.23
N LYS A 325 -9.98 18.95 4.49
CA LYS A 325 -9.39 19.81 5.53
C LYS A 325 -7.91 20.08 5.25
N VAL A 326 -7.18 19.03 4.84
CA VAL A 326 -5.75 19.13 4.51
C VAL A 326 -5.49 20.09 3.36
N LEU A 327 -6.36 20.11 2.35
CA LEU A 327 -6.20 20.97 1.16
C LEU A 327 -6.61 22.45 1.41
N LYS A 328 -7.25 22.74 2.53
CA LYS A 328 -7.66 24.11 2.93
C LYS A 328 -6.68 24.76 3.92
N ALA A 329 -5.83 23.98 4.53
CA ALA A 329 -4.84 24.41 5.50
C ALA A 329 -3.55 24.89 4.83
#